data_eecf58e74af361865fa87cce98d4d71f
#
_entry.id   eecf58e74af361865fa87cce98d4d71f
#
_cell.length_a   1.000
_cell.length_b   1.000
_cell.length_c   1.000
_cell.angle_alpha   90.00
_cell.angle_beta   90.00
_cell.angle_gamma   90.00
#
_symmetry.space_group_name_H-M   'P 1'
#
loop_
_entity.id
_entity.type
_entity.pdbx_description
1 polymer ?
#
loop_
_entity_poly.entity_id
_entity_poly.type
_entity_poly.pdbx_seq_one_letter_code
_entity_poly.pdbx_strand_id
1 'polypeptide(L)'
;MLIEKPRMPVREILLFGLWPGFIKVWLYRLRGYRIGKKVSIGIGSVLSGDHVEIGDDTTIGFLTIIRGNSIRIGPHVRIGSMTFLDTPYIDIGEGSKINEWVFVGGLQFADSRFVLGRNCQIMQMTYINPARSVVLGDDSGVGGHSLIFGHTSWQSQLEGYPVEFDSIEIGNSVSLAWRVFVLPGSKIGDGAVVGANSLVRGTIPPRCLAVGFPARVVSKAPEFPQVISDEKKIEMFRHIVQEMIEFFVGSGLVCKKDGNRYELMKPASTWWQSASGPWTLQATDDDVRGVLHNFSPGAIQVLLSFRKIPSDMRSMLDKHHVMWIDIADKAQSQFSNDLGDEVSLFMKRYGVRTLRSSWTAVAPTESTENGIRESAL
;
A
#
# COMPACT_ATOMS: atom_id res chain seq x y z
N MET A 1 28.54 14.25 -17.06
CA MET A 1 27.38 14.34 -17.95
C MET A 1 26.66 15.64 -17.66
N LEU A 2 26.12 16.32 -18.67
CA LEU A 2 25.46 17.63 -18.51
C LEU A 2 24.04 17.50 -17.92
N ILE A 3 23.36 16.41 -18.18
CA ILE A 3 21.94 16.24 -17.86
C ILE A 3 21.70 15.08 -16.88
N GLU A 4 22.33 13.93 -17.11
CA GLU A 4 22.10 12.76 -16.27
C GLU A 4 22.85 12.85 -14.94
N LYS A 5 22.11 12.74 -13.83
CA LYS A 5 22.69 12.60 -12.49
C LYS A 5 23.25 11.19 -12.33
N PRO A 6 24.36 11.00 -11.60
CA PRO A 6 24.87 9.66 -11.29
C PRO A 6 23.76 8.83 -10.62
N ARG A 7 23.58 7.57 -11.03
CA ARG A 7 22.53 6.69 -10.44
C ARG A 7 22.70 6.51 -8.94
N MET A 8 23.94 6.41 -8.47
CA MET A 8 24.21 6.29 -7.04
C MET A 8 24.48 7.67 -6.44
N PRO A 9 23.70 8.12 -5.45
CA PRO A 9 23.92 9.38 -4.74
C PRO A 9 25.02 9.21 -3.68
N VAL A 10 26.27 9.01 -4.15
CA VAL A 10 27.43 8.68 -3.28
C VAL A 10 27.62 9.75 -2.19
N ARG A 11 27.46 11.03 -2.54
CA ARG A 11 27.59 12.13 -1.57
C ARG A 11 26.55 12.01 -0.45
N GLU A 12 25.31 11.75 -0.78
CA GLU A 12 24.21 11.57 0.17
C GLU A 12 24.44 10.32 1.04
N ILE A 13 24.95 9.24 0.44
CA ILE A 13 25.29 8.00 1.17
C ILE A 13 26.38 8.28 2.21
N LEU A 14 27.43 8.99 1.83
CA LEU A 14 28.52 9.33 2.75
C LEU A 14 28.07 10.30 3.85
N LEU A 15 27.23 11.30 3.52
CA LEU A 15 26.80 12.32 4.48
C LEU A 15 25.67 11.84 5.41
N PHE A 16 24.77 11.01 4.92
CA PHE A 16 23.56 10.62 5.66
C PHE A 16 23.43 9.11 5.86
N GLY A 17 24.00 8.28 4.98
CA GLY A 17 23.71 6.85 4.92
C GLY A 17 24.05 6.10 6.21
N LEU A 18 25.15 6.40 6.86
CA LEU A 18 25.67 5.65 8.02
C LEU A 18 25.08 6.09 9.37
N TRP A 19 24.35 7.21 9.43
CA TRP A 19 23.77 7.70 10.67
C TRP A 19 22.61 6.81 11.15
N PRO A 20 22.43 6.65 12.47
CA PRO A 20 21.22 6.05 13.04
C PRO A 20 19.95 6.76 12.57
N GLY A 21 18.84 6.03 12.46
CA GLY A 21 17.59 6.54 11.89
C GLY A 21 17.06 7.81 12.53
N PHE A 22 17.13 7.93 13.86
CA PHE A 22 16.66 9.13 14.57
C PHE A 22 17.50 10.38 14.26
N ILE A 23 18.83 10.21 14.07
CA ILE A 23 19.73 11.30 13.65
C ILE A 23 19.40 11.70 12.21
N LYS A 24 19.18 10.74 11.30
CA LYS A 24 18.78 11.02 9.92
C LYS A 24 17.50 11.84 9.84
N VAL A 25 16.47 11.44 10.60
CA VAL A 25 15.20 12.16 10.65
C VAL A 25 15.41 13.60 11.09
N TRP A 26 16.23 13.83 12.11
CA TRP A 26 16.56 15.17 12.58
C TRP A 26 17.31 16.00 11.52
N LEU A 27 18.35 15.41 10.90
CA LEU A 27 19.14 16.08 9.85
C LEU A 27 18.28 16.42 8.62
N TYR A 28 17.41 15.52 8.19
CA TYR A 28 16.50 15.77 7.07
C TYR A 28 15.48 16.85 7.38
N ARG A 29 14.98 16.93 8.61
CA ARG A 29 14.11 18.04 9.04
C ARG A 29 14.86 19.39 9.00
N LEU A 30 16.13 19.43 9.43
CA LEU A 30 16.98 20.62 9.30
C LEU A 30 17.22 21.01 7.83
N ARG A 31 17.25 20.04 6.92
CA ARG A 31 17.35 20.28 5.47
C ARG A 31 16.04 20.83 4.87
N GLY A 32 14.97 20.93 5.65
CA GLY A 32 13.66 21.44 5.21
C GLY A 32 12.68 20.37 4.76
N TYR A 33 12.99 19.07 4.93
CA TYR A 33 12.08 17.98 4.61
C TYR A 33 10.96 17.88 5.65
N ARG A 34 9.74 17.66 5.21
CA ARG A 34 8.58 17.42 6.09
C ARG A 34 8.52 15.93 6.45
N ILE A 35 8.95 15.59 7.65
CA ILE A 35 8.96 14.21 8.12
C ILE A 35 8.07 14.09 9.35
N GLY A 36 7.09 13.22 9.28
CA GLY A 36 6.11 12.95 10.32
C GLY A 36 6.69 12.35 11.60
N LYS A 37 5.79 11.96 12.50
CA LYS A 37 6.14 11.32 13.77
C LYS A 37 6.43 9.84 13.55
N LYS A 38 7.26 9.24 14.42
CA LYS A 38 7.61 7.80 14.41
C LYS A 38 8.12 7.27 13.06
N VAL A 39 8.71 8.13 12.23
CA VAL A 39 9.34 7.70 10.97
C VAL A 39 10.66 7.03 11.29
N SER A 40 10.89 5.86 10.69
CA SER A 40 12.13 5.09 10.80
C SER A 40 12.84 4.98 9.45
N ILE A 41 14.14 5.29 9.43
CA ILE A 41 14.98 5.21 8.22
C ILE A 41 16.18 4.32 8.51
N GLY A 42 16.26 3.18 7.84
CA GLY A 42 17.30 2.18 8.05
C GLY A 42 18.72 2.66 7.74
N ILE A 43 19.72 1.97 8.29
CA ILE A 43 21.13 2.25 8.01
C ILE A 43 21.43 2.03 6.52
N GLY A 44 22.31 2.84 5.94
CA GLY A 44 22.62 2.83 4.51
C GLY A 44 21.58 3.48 3.61
N SER A 45 20.41 3.83 4.15
CA SER A 45 19.32 4.41 3.35
C SER A 45 19.43 5.93 3.29
N VAL A 46 19.09 6.48 2.12
CA VAL A 46 19.15 7.92 1.85
C VAL A 46 17.92 8.43 1.10
N LEU A 47 17.57 9.68 1.41
CA LEU A 47 16.55 10.46 0.73
C LEU A 47 17.21 11.65 0.02
N SER A 48 16.89 11.88 -1.24
CA SER A 48 17.42 12.99 -2.01
C SER A 48 16.35 13.58 -2.92
N GLY A 49 15.92 14.79 -2.61
CA GLY A 49 14.89 15.51 -3.40
C GLY A 49 14.88 17.00 -3.09
N ASP A 50 14.15 17.76 -3.91
CA ASP A 50 13.94 19.17 -3.69
C ASP A 50 12.77 19.39 -2.71
N HIS A 51 11.71 18.59 -2.88
CA HIS A 51 10.54 18.56 -2.02
C HIS A 51 10.31 17.15 -1.50
N VAL A 52 10.46 16.95 -0.17
CA VAL A 52 10.27 15.64 0.46
C VAL A 52 9.27 15.75 1.61
N GLU A 53 8.21 14.94 1.52
CA GLU A 53 7.18 14.82 2.55
C GLU A 53 6.96 13.34 2.89
N ILE A 54 7.05 13.00 4.17
CA ILE A 54 6.85 11.64 4.69
C ILE A 54 5.86 11.68 5.84
N GLY A 55 4.79 10.92 5.73
CA GLY A 55 3.74 10.80 6.74
C GLY A 55 4.17 10.02 7.99
N ASP A 56 3.32 10.08 9.00
CA ASP A 56 3.53 9.44 10.30
C ASP A 56 3.65 7.91 10.19
N ASP A 57 4.34 7.28 11.15
CA ASP A 57 4.49 5.82 11.27
C ASP A 57 5.04 5.12 10.02
N THR A 58 5.78 5.84 9.16
CA THR A 58 6.38 5.30 7.94
C THR A 58 7.74 4.71 8.20
N THR A 59 8.01 3.55 7.61
CA THR A 59 9.27 2.82 7.76
C THR A 59 9.96 2.64 6.41
N ILE A 60 11.24 3.01 6.34
CA ILE A 60 12.15 2.79 5.21
C ILE A 60 13.24 1.82 5.66
N GLY A 61 13.36 0.70 4.98
CA GLY A 61 14.32 -0.36 5.27
C GLY A 61 15.78 0.08 5.14
N PHE A 62 16.72 -0.82 5.34
CA PHE A 62 18.15 -0.55 5.21
C PHE A 62 18.61 -0.57 3.73
N LEU A 63 19.68 0.16 3.40
CA LEU A 63 20.27 0.25 2.06
C LEU A 63 19.22 0.64 0.97
N THR A 64 18.24 1.44 1.32
CA THR A 64 17.19 1.89 0.42
C THR A 64 17.49 3.31 -0.06
N ILE A 65 17.40 3.53 -1.37
CA ILE A 65 17.66 4.82 -2.01
C ILE A 65 16.37 5.35 -2.58
N ILE A 66 15.96 6.54 -2.16
CA ILE A 66 14.78 7.24 -2.69
C ILE A 66 15.24 8.59 -3.22
N ARG A 67 15.11 8.80 -4.52
CA ARG A 67 15.57 10.00 -5.21
C ARG A 67 14.53 10.52 -6.19
N GLY A 68 14.32 11.82 -6.17
CA GLY A 68 13.38 12.49 -7.10
C GLY A 68 13.40 14.00 -6.86
N ASN A 69 12.69 14.76 -7.69
CA ASN A 69 12.50 16.19 -7.45
C ASN A 69 11.41 16.39 -6.39
N SER A 70 10.30 15.67 -6.51
CA SER A 70 9.20 15.69 -5.55
C SER A 70 8.92 14.27 -5.04
N ILE A 71 9.02 14.09 -3.73
CA ILE A 71 8.81 12.81 -3.05
C ILE A 71 7.74 13.01 -2.00
N ARG A 72 6.59 12.34 -2.17
CA ARG A 72 5.50 12.30 -1.21
C ARG A 72 5.24 10.86 -0.79
N ILE A 73 5.34 10.57 0.47
CA ILE A 73 5.11 9.25 1.05
C ILE A 73 4.10 9.42 2.17
N GLY A 74 2.95 8.77 2.04
CA GLY A 74 1.85 8.82 2.99
C GLY A 74 2.19 8.20 4.35
N PRO A 75 1.28 8.30 5.31
CA PRO A 75 1.44 7.67 6.62
C PRO A 75 1.32 6.14 6.51
N HIS A 76 1.88 5.43 7.50
CA HIS A 76 1.84 3.97 7.61
C HIS A 76 2.43 3.22 6.40
N VAL A 77 3.25 3.87 5.58
CA VAL A 77 3.92 3.24 4.45
C VAL A 77 5.11 2.42 4.92
N ARG A 78 5.32 1.26 4.29
CA ARG A 78 6.50 0.43 4.52
C ARG A 78 7.26 0.23 3.22
N ILE A 79 8.51 0.68 3.19
CA ILE A 79 9.43 0.45 2.06
C ILE A 79 10.51 -0.51 2.53
N GLY A 80 10.62 -1.64 1.84
CA GLY A 80 11.55 -2.72 2.14
C GLY A 80 13.01 -2.32 1.95
N SER A 81 13.88 -3.17 2.42
CA SER A 81 15.33 -2.99 2.34
C SER A 81 15.84 -3.20 0.90
N MET A 82 16.98 -2.57 0.58
CA MET A 82 17.63 -2.71 -0.72
C MET A 82 16.70 -2.35 -1.89
N THR A 83 15.79 -1.42 -1.66
CA THR A 83 14.85 -0.89 -2.63
C THR A 83 15.40 0.40 -3.24
N PHE A 84 15.19 0.58 -4.53
CA PHE A 84 15.67 1.74 -5.27
C PHE A 84 14.51 2.43 -5.97
N LEU A 85 14.20 3.65 -5.55
CA LEU A 85 13.16 4.50 -6.16
C LEU A 85 13.85 5.75 -6.71
N ASP A 86 13.90 5.88 -8.03
CA ASP A 86 14.58 6.98 -8.71
C ASP A 86 13.75 7.44 -9.91
N THR A 87 12.92 8.43 -9.68
CA THR A 87 12.11 9.08 -10.72
C THR A 87 11.77 10.50 -10.27
N PRO A 88 11.61 11.49 -11.18
CA PRO A 88 11.33 12.87 -10.84
C PRO A 88 10.19 13.07 -9.85
N TYR A 89 9.10 12.34 -10.02
CA TYR A 89 7.94 12.43 -9.12
C TYR A 89 7.59 11.06 -8.53
N ILE A 90 7.60 10.98 -7.20
CA ILE A 90 7.23 9.81 -6.41
C ILE A 90 6.08 10.20 -5.50
N ASP A 91 4.95 9.51 -5.63
CA ASP A 91 3.81 9.66 -4.72
C ASP A 91 3.33 8.27 -4.27
N ILE A 92 3.38 8.00 -2.97
CA ILE A 92 3.03 6.71 -2.37
C ILE A 92 1.94 6.94 -1.33
N GLY A 93 0.76 6.38 -1.58
CA GLY A 93 -0.42 6.51 -0.73
C GLY A 93 -0.30 5.76 0.59
N GLU A 94 -1.15 6.17 1.54
CA GLU A 94 -1.24 5.63 2.90
C GLU A 94 -1.32 4.10 2.93
N GLY A 95 -0.65 3.49 3.90
CA GLY A 95 -0.74 2.06 4.20
C GLY A 95 -0.14 1.15 3.13
N SER A 96 0.46 1.72 2.08
CA SER A 96 1.06 0.95 1.01
C SER A 96 2.39 0.32 1.43
N LYS A 97 2.70 -0.80 0.80
CA LYS A 97 3.90 -1.56 1.08
C LYS A 97 4.67 -1.83 -0.22
N ILE A 98 5.92 -1.42 -0.23
CA ILE A 98 6.89 -1.81 -1.25
C ILE A 98 7.85 -2.79 -0.58
N ASN A 99 7.92 -4.01 -1.07
CA ASN A 99 8.77 -5.04 -0.49
C ASN A 99 10.24 -4.84 -0.87
N GLU A 100 11.08 -5.76 -0.41
CA GLU A 100 12.53 -5.74 -0.60
C GLU A 100 12.90 -5.92 -2.09
N TRP A 101 14.04 -5.34 -2.50
CA TRP A 101 14.60 -5.51 -3.84
C TRP A 101 13.70 -5.00 -4.97
N VAL A 102 12.81 -4.05 -4.70
CA VAL A 102 12.04 -3.40 -5.74
C VAL A 102 12.88 -2.29 -6.38
N PHE A 103 12.87 -2.23 -7.70
CA PHE A 103 13.54 -1.19 -8.46
C PHE A 103 12.51 -0.37 -9.24
N VAL A 104 12.47 0.94 -8.98
CA VAL A 104 11.70 1.91 -9.77
C VAL A 104 12.67 2.92 -10.35
N GLY A 105 12.79 2.98 -11.68
CA GLY A 105 13.73 3.87 -12.34
C GLY A 105 14.10 3.39 -13.73
N GLY A 106 15.15 3.94 -14.30
CA GLY A 106 15.64 3.62 -15.64
C GLY A 106 15.61 4.83 -16.56
N LEU A 107 15.11 4.68 -17.79
CA LEU A 107 14.94 5.79 -18.71
C LEU A 107 13.85 6.73 -18.20
N GLN A 108 14.12 8.03 -18.20
CA GLN A 108 13.23 9.04 -17.63
C GLN A 108 13.15 10.28 -18.52
N PHE A 109 11.99 10.90 -18.48
CA PHE A 109 11.75 12.26 -18.99
C PHE A 109 11.48 13.19 -17.78
N ALA A 110 11.42 14.49 -18.02
CA ALA A 110 11.20 15.46 -16.96
C ALA A 110 9.84 15.29 -16.23
N ASP A 111 8.87 14.73 -16.91
CA ASP A 111 7.51 14.43 -16.42
C ASP A 111 7.33 13.00 -15.88
N SER A 112 8.39 12.19 -15.89
CA SER A 112 8.33 10.82 -15.39
C SER A 112 7.86 10.76 -13.96
N ARG A 113 6.87 9.90 -13.69
CA ARG A 113 6.30 9.76 -12.34
C ARG A 113 5.95 8.33 -11.99
N PHE A 114 6.08 8.03 -10.72
CA PHE A 114 5.61 6.80 -10.11
C PHE A 114 4.60 7.14 -9.04
N VAL A 115 3.34 6.75 -9.26
CA VAL A 115 2.24 6.99 -8.34
C VAL A 115 1.67 5.66 -7.87
N LEU A 116 1.67 5.46 -6.58
CA LEU A 116 1.11 4.29 -5.92
C LEU A 116 -0.03 4.75 -5.01
N GLY A 117 -1.23 4.26 -5.26
CA GLY A 117 -2.41 4.56 -4.45
C GLY A 117 -2.30 4.06 -3.01
N ARG A 118 -3.39 4.12 -2.26
CA ARG A 118 -3.47 3.70 -0.86
C ARG A 118 -3.61 2.18 -0.75
N ASN A 119 -3.12 1.58 0.34
CA ASN A 119 -3.19 0.14 0.62
C ASN A 119 -2.63 -0.75 -0.50
N CYS A 120 -1.78 -0.23 -1.35
CA CYS A 120 -1.17 -0.99 -2.43
C CYS A 120 -0.02 -1.87 -1.94
N GLN A 121 0.30 -2.89 -2.71
CA GLN A 121 1.45 -3.74 -2.42
C GLN A 121 2.26 -4.03 -3.67
N ILE A 122 3.54 -3.70 -3.63
CA ILE A 122 4.52 -4.13 -4.64
C ILE A 122 5.38 -5.23 -4.01
N MET A 123 5.33 -6.42 -4.57
CA MET A 123 6.08 -7.56 -4.07
C MET A 123 7.54 -7.50 -4.52
N GLN A 124 8.38 -8.27 -3.83
CA GLN A 124 9.84 -8.27 -4.00
C GLN A 124 10.30 -8.54 -5.44
N MET A 125 11.47 -8.00 -5.78
CA MET A 125 12.14 -8.16 -7.07
C MET A 125 11.30 -7.70 -8.27
N THR A 126 10.37 -6.78 -8.05
CA THR A 126 9.60 -6.13 -9.13
C THR A 126 10.43 -4.97 -9.71
N TYR A 127 10.47 -4.89 -11.04
CA TYR A 127 11.11 -3.80 -11.78
C TYR A 127 10.07 -2.92 -12.45
N ILE A 128 10.12 -1.61 -12.19
CA ILE A 128 9.21 -0.62 -12.77
C ILE A 128 10.04 0.46 -13.45
N ASN A 129 9.85 0.66 -14.75
CA ASN A 129 10.45 1.76 -15.48
C ASN A 129 9.38 2.79 -15.86
N PRO A 130 9.24 3.87 -15.11
CA PRO A 130 8.29 4.93 -15.42
C PRO A 130 8.91 5.92 -16.43
N ALA A 131 9.17 5.48 -17.66
CA ALA A 131 9.71 6.37 -18.70
C ALA A 131 8.80 7.61 -18.91
N ARG A 132 7.48 7.42 -18.78
CA ARG A 132 6.51 8.50 -18.67
C ARG A 132 5.86 8.43 -17.31
N SER A 133 4.67 7.92 -17.21
CA SER A 133 3.93 7.78 -15.95
C SER A 133 3.55 6.33 -15.71
N VAL A 134 3.76 5.84 -14.49
CA VAL A 134 3.19 4.58 -14.01
C VAL A 134 2.33 4.90 -12.81
N VAL A 135 1.02 4.70 -12.94
CA VAL A 135 0.02 5.00 -11.92
C VAL A 135 -0.71 3.72 -11.52
N LEU A 136 -0.73 3.44 -10.23
CA LEU A 136 -1.55 2.38 -9.64
C LEU A 136 -2.59 3.02 -8.73
N GLY A 137 -3.86 2.64 -8.91
CA GLY A 137 -4.96 3.04 -8.04
C GLY A 137 -4.94 2.34 -6.68
N ASP A 138 -5.87 2.70 -5.82
CA ASP A 138 -5.98 2.18 -4.45
C ASP A 138 -6.22 0.67 -4.41
N ASP A 139 -5.82 0.02 -3.31
CA ASP A 139 -6.03 -1.41 -3.04
C ASP A 139 -5.41 -2.36 -4.08
N SER A 140 -4.47 -1.90 -4.92
CA SER A 140 -3.90 -2.69 -6.01
C SER A 140 -2.60 -3.38 -5.60
N GLY A 141 -2.37 -4.56 -6.19
CA GLY A 141 -1.22 -5.39 -5.90
C GLY A 141 -0.44 -5.82 -7.13
N VAL A 142 0.89 -5.77 -7.05
CA VAL A 142 1.80 -6.28 -8.07
C VAL A 142 2.61 -7.44 -7.48
N GLY A 143 2.42 -8.62 -8.03
CA GLY A 143 3.15 -9.83 -7.66
C GLY A 143 4.64 -9.72 -7.96
N GLY A 144 5.43 -10.49 -7.23
CA GLY A 144 6.89 -10.44 -7.33
C GLY A 144 7.43 -10.81 -8.70
N HIS A 145 8.64 -10.35 -8.99
CA HIS A 145 9.32 -10.53 -10.28
C HIS A 145 8.54 -10.00 -11.49
N SER A 146 7.60 -9.09 -11.27
CA SER A 146 6.86 -8.45 -12.36
C SER A 146 7.70 -7.34 -12.99
N LEU A 147 7.45 -7.10 -14.27
CA LEU A 147 8.14 -6.10 -15.08
C LEU A 147 7.11 -5.11 -15.61
N ILE A 148 7.25 -3.82 -15.29
CA ILE A 148 6.35 -2.76 -15.75
C ILE A 148 7.20 -1.74 -16.49
N PHE A 149 7.10 -1.72 -17.81
CA PHE A 149 7.97 -0.92 -18.68
C PHE A 149 7.18 0.13 -19.45
N GLY A 150 7.45 1.40 -19.18
CA GLY A 150 6.90 2.54 -19.91
C GLY A 150 7.61 2.84 -21.22
N HIS A 151 8.50 1.96 -21.71
CA HIS A 151 9.14 2.12 -23.02
C HIS A 151 9.49 0.79 -23.67
N THR A 152 9.56 0.83 -25.02
CA THR A 152 10.25 -0.15 -25.85
C THR A 152 11.20 0.61 -26.76
N SER A 153 12.49 0.51 -26.53
CA SER A 153 13.49 1.26 -27.31
C SER A 153 14.82 0.54 -27.29
N TRP A 154 15.13 -0.15 -28.36
CA TRP A 154 16.43 -0.76 -28.56
C TRP A 154 16.92 -0.57 -29.99
N GLN A 155 16.06 -0.84 -30.98
CA GLN A 155 16.36 -0.68 -32.37
C GLN A 155 16.15 0.78 -32.86
N SER A 156 16.76 1.14 -33.96
CA SER A 156 16.67 2.49 -34.52
C SER A 156 15.27 2.76 -35.07
N GLN A 157 14.62 3.79 -34.57
CA GLN A 157 13.36 4.28 -35.12
C GLN A 157 13.54 4.80 -36.58
N LEU A 158 14.74 5.31 -36.91
CA LEU A 158 15.05 5.78 -38.24
C LEU A 158 15.16 4.63 -39.26
N GLU A 159 15.29 3.40 -38.79
CA GLU A 159 15.27 2.20 -39.62
C GLU A 159 13.89 1.53 -39.67
N GLY A 160 12.85 2.21 -39.12
CA GLY A 160 11.47 1.75 -39.16
C GLY A 160 11.07 0.84 -38.00
N TYR A 161 11.94 0.67 -37.00
CA TYR A 161 11.57 -0.10 -35.80
C TYR A 161 10.66 0.74 -34.87
N PRO A 162 9.60 0.13 -34.28
CA PRO A 162 8.74 0.85 -33.35
C PRO A 162 9.48 1.18 -32.06
N VAL A 163 9.42 2.45 -31.67
CA VAL A 163 9.92 2.93 -30.38
C VAL A 163 8.75 3.59 -29.66
N GLU A 164 8.41 3.08 -28.49
CA GLU A 164 7.27 3.53 -27.71
C GLU A 164 7.75 4.09 -26.36
N PHE A 165 7.19 5.24 -25.95
CA PHE A 165 7.34 5.83 -24.63
C PHE A 165 5.94 6.26 -24.19
N ASP A 166 5.29 5.47 -23.35
CA ASP A 166 3.91 5.74 -22.98
C ASP A 166 3.64 5.43 -21.51
N SER A 167 2.56 6.03 -21.01
CA SER A 167 2.10 5.86 -19.65
C SER A 167 1.43 4.51 -19.45
N ILE A 168 1.49 4.02 -18.20
CA ILE A 168 0.80 2.81 -17.76
C ILE A 168 -0.17 3.19 -16.65
N GLU A 169 -1.43 2.82 -16.84
CA GLU A 169 -2.51 3.08 -15.90
C GLU A 169 -3.05 1.75 -15.36
N ILE A 170 -2.95 1.56 -14.06
CA ILE A 170 -3.49 0.39 -13.34
C ILE A 170 -4.53 0.93 -12.37
N GLY A 171 -5.79 0.52 -12.54
CA GLY A 171 -6.93 0.98 -11.76
C GLY A 171 -6.91 0.55 -10.29
N ASN A 172 -8.04 0.77 -9.61
CA ASN A 172 -8.24 0.39 -8.22
C ASN A 172 -8.51 -1.11 -8.07
N SER A 173 -8.09 -1.70 -6.96
CA SER A 173 -8.34 -3.10 -6.62
C SER A 173 -7.86 -4.10 -7.70
N VAL A 174 -6.85 -3.73 -8.47
CA VAL A 174 -6.24 -4.59 -9.49
C VAL A 174 -5.26 -5.55 -8.84
N SER A 175 -5.27 -6.80 -9.29
CA SER A 175 -4.29 -7.81 -8.89
C SER A 175 -3.48 -8.27 -10.10
N LEU A 176 -2.21 -7.90 -10.14
CA LEU A 176 -1.23 -8.51 -11.03
C LEU A 176 -0.58 -9.67 -10.27
N ALA A 177 -0.74 -10.89 -10.77
CA ALA A 177 -0.10 -12.05 -10.15
C ALA A 177 1.43 -12.02 -10.38
N TRP A 178 2.14 -13.07 -10.02
CA TRP A 178 3.59 -13.14 -10.14
C TRP A 178 4.06 -13.15 -11.60
N ARG A 179 5.18 -12.45 -11.87
CA ARG A 179 5.84 -12.41 -13.19
C ARG A 179 4.96 -11.86 -14.31
N VAL A 180 4.10 -10.91 -14.00
CA VAL A 180 3.35 -10.19 -15.02
C VAL A 180 4.26 -9.19 -15.71
N PHE A 181 4.21 -9.14 -17.04
CA PHE A 181 4.90 -8.14 -17.82
C PHE A 181 3.90 -7.15 -18.41
N VAL A 182 4.05 -5.86 -18.11
CA VAL A 182 3.18 -4.80 -18.59
C VAL A 182 3.97 -3.88 -19.52
N LEU A 183 3.48 -3.72 -20.74
CA LEU A 183 4.09 -2.91 -21.80
C LEU A 183 3.55 -1.47 -21.82
N PRO A 184 4.27 -0.54 -22.51
CA PRO A 184 3.83 0.85 -22.64
C PRO A 184 2.40 0.99 -23.15
N GLY A 185 1.70 2.05 -22.73
CA GLY A 185 0.33 2.34 -23.14
C GLY A 185 -0.74 1.39 -22.55
N SER A 186 -0.35 0.49 -21.66
CA SER A 186 -1.31 -0.45 -21.07
C SER A 186 -2.23 0.23 -20.07
N LYS A 187 -3.53 -0.10 -20.16
CA LYS A 187 -4.58 0.35 -19.22
C LYS A 187 -5.27 -0.87 -18.64
N ILE A 188 -5.28 -0.99 -17.31
CA ILE A 188 -5.89 -2.11 -16.61
C ILE A 188 -7.01 -1.58 -15.73
N GLY A 189 -8.24 -1.97 -16.05
CA GLY A 189 -9.46 -1.46 -15.39
C GLY A 189 -9.62 -1.96 -13.96
N ASP A 190 -10.42 -1.23 -13.18
CA ASP A 190 -10.66 -1.50 -11.76
C ASP A 190 -11.12 -2.94 -11.49
N GLY A 191 -10.56 -3.55 -10.46
CA GLY A 191 -10.90 -4.91 -10.04
C GLY A 191 -10.51 -6.01 -11.03
N ALA A 192 -9.70 -5.71 -12.04
CA ALA A 192 -9.18 -6.74 -12.93
C ALA A 192 -8.09 -7.59 -12.24
N VAL A 193 -8.04 -8.85 -12.62
CA VAL A 193 -6.99 -9.79 -12.21
C VAL A 193 -6.22 -10.24 -13.44
N VAL A 194 -4.90 -10.11 -13.39
CA VAL A 194 -3.99 -10.60 -14.43
C VAL A 194 -3.24 -11.81 -13.88
N GLY A 195 -3.41 -12.95 -14.53
CA GLY A 195 -2.79 -14.21 -14.09
C GLY A 195 -1.28 -14.21 -14.23
N ALA A 196 -0.63 -15.14 -13.51
CA ALA A 196 0.83 -15.22 -13.49
C ALA A 196 1.42 -15.51 -14.90
N ASN A 197 2.65 -14.99 -15.12
CA ASN A 197 3.38 -15.11 -16.39
C ASN A 197 2.64 -14.52 -17.61
N SER A 198 1.75 -13.56 -17.40
CA SER A 198 1.03 -12.91 -18.50
C SER A 198 1.76 -11.69 -19.03
N LEU A 199 1.58 -11.40 -20.34
CA LEU A 199 2.05 -10.18 -21.00
C LEU A 199 0.85 -9.27 -21.27
N VAL A 200 0.78 -8.13 -20.62
CA VAL A 200 -0.24 -7.11 -20.87
C VAL A 200 0.25 -6.11 -21.92
N ARG A 201 -0.52 -5.96 -22.99
CA ARG A 201 -0.37 -4.95 -24.02
C ARG A 201 -1.74 -4.37 -24.38
N GLY A 202 -1.91 -3.07 -24.22
CA GLY A 202 -3.17 -2.38 -24.45
C GLY A 202 -4.12 -2.48 -23.26
N THR A 203 -5.44 -2.56 -23.51
CA THR A 203 -6.46 -2.40 -22.47
C THR A 203 -6.98 -3.74 -21.95
N ILE A 204 -6.96 -3.91 -20.63
CA ILE A 204 -7.69 -4.97 -19.90
C ILE A 204 -8.94 -4.33 -19.27
N PRO A 205 -10.15 -4.83 -19.56
CA PRO A 205 -11.39 -4.31 -19.00
C PRO A 205 -11.48 -4.45 -17.48
N PRO A 206 -12.33 -3.67 -16.79
CA PRO A 206 -12.54 -3.83 -15.36
C PRO A 206 -13.23 -5.17 -15.02
N ARG A 207 -13.03 -5.63 -13.78
CA ARG A 207 -13.70 -6.79 -13.18
C ARG A 207 -13.66 -8.04 -14.06
N CYS A 208 -12.47 -8.39 -14.55
CA CYS A 208 -12.27 -9.59 -15.36
C CYS A 208 -11.00 -10.33 -14.95
N LEU A 209 -10.88 -11.57 -15.40
CA LEU A 209 -9.66 -12.36 -15.34
C LEU A 209 -9.04 -12.38 -16.75
N ALA A 210 -7.81 -11.90 -16.84
CA ALA A 210 -7.01 -11.94 -18.07
C ALA A 210 -5.75 -12.78 -17.84
N VAL A 211 -5.43 -13.66 -18.78
CA VAL A 211 -4.26 -14.55 -18.70
C VAL A 211 -3.61 -14.70 -20.06
N GLY A 212 -2.35 -15.11 -20.06
CA GLY A 212 -1.64 -15.53 -21.27
C GLY A 212 -0.61 -14.55 -21.81
N PHE A 213 0.04 -14.93 -22.90
CA PHE A 213 1.13 -14.19 -23.55
C PHE A 213 0.86 -14.11 -25.08
N PRO A 214 0.18 -13.03 -25.55
CA PRO A 214 -0.35 -11.90 -24.83
C PRO A 214 -1.59 -12.22 -23.98
N ALA A 215 -1.83 -11.43 -22.92
CA ALA A 215 -2.97 -11.61 -22.03
C ALA A 215 -4.30 -11.39 -22.78
N ARG A 216 -5.25 -12.29 -22.53
CA ARG A 216 -6.63 -12.23 -23.06
C ARG A 216 -7.60 -12.43 -21.92
N VAL A 217 -8.74 -11.75 -21.98
CA VAL A 217 -9.83 -11.96 -21.02
C VAL A 217 -10.39 -13.37 -21.21
N VAL A 218 -10.35 -14.18 -20.15
CA VAL A 218 -10.84 -15.56 -20.14
C VAL A 218 -12.10 -15.70 -19.30
N SER A 219 -12.36 -14.76 -18.38
CA SER A 219 -13.59 -14.76 -17.58
C SER A 219 -13.93 -13.33 -17.12
N LYS A 220 -15.22 -13.04 -17.00
CA LYS A 220 -15.77 -11.80 -16.49
C LYS A 220 -17.10 -12.08 -15.78
N ALA A 221 -17.66 -11.06 -15.12
CA ALA A 221 -18.93 -11.23 -14.41
C ALA A 221 -20.02 -11.83 -15.32
N PRO A 222 -20.87 -12.76 -14.78
CA PRO A 222 -21.00 -13.12 -13.35
C PRO A 222 -20.04 -14.20 -12.84
N GLU A 223 -19.26 -14.86 -13.72
CA GLU A 223 -18.38 -15.96 -13.36
C GLU A 223 -17.14 -15.48 -12.59
N PHE A 224 -16.64 -14.30 -12.94
CA PHE A 224 -15.48 -13.70 -12.28
C PHE A 224 -15.54 -12.16 -12.27
N PRO A 225 -15.40 -11.51 -11.09
CA PRO A 225 -15.59 -12.11 -9.78
C PRO A 225 -17.04 -12.58 -9.61
N GLN A 226 -17.25 -13.67 -8.87
CA GLN A 226 -18.58 -14.18 -8.60
C GLN A 226 -19.44 -13.14 -7.88
N VAL A 227 -20.73 -13.11 -8.22
CA VAL A 227 -21.72 -12.33 -7.47
C VAL A 227 -22.08 -13.10 -6.20
N ILE A 228 -21.86 -12.50 -5.04
CA ILE A 228 -22.06 -13.12 -3.73
C ILE A 228 -23.22 -12.42 -3.03
N SER A 229 -24.21 -13.18 -2.49
CA SER A 229 -25.30 -12.61 -1.69
C SER A 229 -24.78 -12.07 -0.35
N ASP A 230 -25.57 -11.20 0.27
CA ASP A 230 -25.18 -10.61 1.57
C ASP A 230 -25.13 -11.66 2.68
N GLU A 231 -26.03 -12.66 2.67
CA GLU A 231 -26.00 -13.79 3.60
C GLU A 231 -24.68 -14.57 3.48
N LYS A 232 -24.24 -14.82 2.24
CA LYS A 232 -22.96 -15.51 2.01
C LYS A 232 -21.77 -14.68 2.43
N LYS A 233 -21.80 -13.36 2.23
CA LYS A 233 -20.73 -12.46 2.76
C LYS A 233 -20.64 -12.50 4.27
N ILE A 234 -21.79 -12.52 4.97
CA ILE A 234 -21.84 -12.64 6.44
C ILE A 234 -21.25 -13.98 6.89
N GLU A 235 -21.64 -15.08 6.24
CA GLU A 235 -21.06 -16.39 6.52
C GLU A 235 -19.54 -16.39 6.35
N MET A 236 -19.03 -15.82 5.24
CA MET A 236 -17.60 -15.69 4.97
C MET A 236 -16.92 -14.82 6.03
N PHE A 237 -17.53 -13.69 6.43
CA PHE A 237 -16.99 -12.84 7.47
C PHE A 237 -16.85 -13.60 8.81
N ARG A 238 -17.89 -14.33 9.23
CA ARG A 238 -17.86 -15.15 10.44
C ARG A 238 -16.75 -16.21 10.39
N HIS A 239 -16.58 -16.83 9.24
CA HIS A 239 -15.51 -17.82 9.02
C HIS A 239 -14.12 -17.18 9.12
N ILE A 240 -13.90 -16.02 8.48
CA ILE A 240 -12.63 -15.27 8.58
C ILE A 240 -12.30 -14.88 10.02
N VAL A 241 -13.32 -14.44 10.79
CA VAL A 241 -13.15 -14.12 12.22
C VAL A 241 -12.76 -15.37 13.01
N GLN A 242 -13.37 -16.51 12.74
CA GLN A 242 -13.01 -17.76 13.40
C GLN A 242 -11.58 -18.17 13.10
N GLU A 243 -11.17 -18.17 11.82
CA GLU A 243 -9.78 -18.48 11.43
C GLU A 243 -8.76 -17.49 12.03
N MET A 244 -9.15 -16.22 12.17
CA MET A 244 -8.32 -15.21 12.83
C MET A 244 -8.07 -15.58 14.30
N ILE A 245 -9.10 -15.99 15.03
CA ILE A 245 -8.96 -16.41 16.43
C ILE A 245 -8.13 -17.69 16.53
N GLU A 246 -8.34 -18.65 15.67
CA GLU A 246 -7.54 -19.88 15.60
C GLU A 246 -6.05 -19.57 15.32
N PHE A 247 -5.79 -18.62 14.41
CA PHE A 247 -4.43 -18.14 14.15
C PHE A 247 -3.79 -17.48 15.39
N PHE A 248 -4.53 -16.64 16.12
CA PHE A 248 -4.04 -16.00 17.33
C PHE A 248 -3.72 -17.04 18.43
N VAL A 249 -4.60 -18.03 18.61
CA VAL A 249 -4.38 -19.12 19.56
C VAL A 249 -3.16 -19.97 19.14
N GLY A 250 -3.07 -20.34 17.87
CA GLY A 250 -1.90 -21.03 17.31
C GLY A 250 -0.59 -20.26 17.43
N SER A 251 -0.69 -18.91 17.52
CA SER A 251 0.46 -18.01 17.75
C SER A 251 0.78 -17.81 19.23
N GLY A 252 0.13 -18.55 20.14
CA GLY A 252 0.45 -18.57 21.57
C GLY A 252 -0.43 -17.65 22.44
N LEU A 253 -1.51 -17.11 21.91
CA LEU A 253 -2.52 -16.41 22.73
C LEU A 253 -3.52 -17.42 23.33
N VAL A 254 -4.03 -17.11 24.51
CA VAL A 254 -5.17 -17.80 25.10
C VAL A 254 -6.40 -16.98 24.81
N CYS A 255 -7.47 -17.62 24.33
CA CYS A 255 -8.73 -16.98 24.00
C CYS A 255 -9.88 -17.52 24.86
N LYS A 256 -10.65 -16.60 25.47
CA LYS A 256 -11.95 -16.86 26.05
C LYS A 256 -13.01 -16.22 25.16
N LYS A 257 -13.97 -17.02 24.70
CA LYS A 257 -15.06 -16.58 23.82
C LYS A 257 -16.36 -16.46 24.62
N ASP A 258 -17.07 -15.35 24.42
CA ASP A 258 -18.42 -15.10 24.90
C ASP A 258 -19.23 -14.47 23.74
N GLY A 259 -20.05 -15.29 23.06
CA GLY A 259 -20.76 -14.89 21.86
C GLY A 259 -19.81 -14.40 20.77
N ASN A 260 -19.93 -13.13 20.37
CA ASN A 260 -19.09 -12.43 19.39
C ASN A 260 -17.96 -11.60 20.03
N ARG A 261 -17.75 -11.79 21.34
CA ARG A 261 -16.69 -11.15 22.12
C ARG A 261 -15.58 -12.15 22.41
N TYR A 262 -14.35 -11.72 22.21
CA TYR A 262 -13.15 -12.53 22.37
C TYR A 262 -12.19 -11.80 23.31
N GLU A 263 -11.88 -12.44 24.42
CA GLU A 263 -10.87 -11.97 25.37
C GLU A 263 -9.58 -12.75 25.14
N LEU A 264 -8.53 -12.03 24.75
CA LEU A 264 -7.25 -12.58 24.34
C LEU A 264 -6.19 -12.22 25.37
N MET A 265 -5.32 -13.16 25.70
CA MET A 265 -4.25 -12.98 26.66
C MET A 265 -2.98 -13.71 26.18
N LYS A 266 -1.83 -13.08 26.30
CA LYS A 266 -0.55 -13.73 26.08
C LYS A 266 0.00 -14.21 27.43
N PRO A 267 0.08 -15.53 27.68
CA PRO A 267 0.65 -16.04 28.90
C PRO A 267 2.15 -15.71 29.02
N ALA A 268 2.66 -15.63 30.23
CA ALA A 268 4.08 -15.50 30.46
C ALA A 268 4.82 -16.72 29.87
N SER A 269 5.79 -16.52 29.01
CA SER A 269 6.58 -17.61 28.41
C SER A 269 7.81 -17.98 29.23
N THR A 270 8.25 -17.09 30.13
CA THR A 270 9.42 -17.25 30.99
C THR A 270 9.20 -16.57 32.33
N TRP A 271 9.97 -16.92 33.36
CA TRP A 271 9.85 -16.37 34.71
C TRP A 271 10.13 -14.86 34.83
N TRP A 272 10.78 -14.25 33.80
CA TRP A 272 11.05 -12.80 33.76
C TRP A 272 10.08 -12.02 32.83
N GLN A 273 9.18 -12.71 32.14
CA GLN A 273 8.15 -12.09 31.32
C GLN A 273 6.81 -12.15 32.03
N SER A 274 6.17 -11.01 32.21
CA SER A 274 4.79 -10.97 32.68
C SER A 274 3.81 -11.32 31.56
N ALA A 275 2.67 -11.90 31.92
CA ALA A 275 1.55 -12.03 31.00
C ALA A 275 1.11 -10.66 30.48
N SER A 276 0.69 -10.58 29.23
CA SER A 276 0.17 -9.36 28.60
C SER A 276 -1.30 -9.53 28.23
N GLY A 277 -2.07 -8.46 28.32
CA GLY A 277 -3.52 -8.46 28.16
C GLY A 277 -4.25 -8.28 29.50
N PRO A 278 -5.55 -8.55 29.61
CA PRO A 278 -6.38 -9.04 28.51
C PRO A 278 -6.65 -7.97 27.42
N TRP A 279 -6.73 -8.41 26.19
CA TRP A 279 -7.25 -7.61 25.09
C TRP A 279 -8.62 -8.10 24.68
N THR A 280 -9.54 -7.19 24.40
CA THR A 280 -10.92 -7.55 24.08
C THR A 280 -11.28 -7.12 22.67
N LEU A 281 -11.61 -8.09 21.82
CA LEU A 281 -12.15 -7.92 20.48
C LEU A 281 -13.65 -8.20 20.49
N GLN A 282 -14.44 -7.27 19.96
CA GLN A 282 -15.84 -7.47 19.59
C GLN A 282 -15.91 -7.54 18.06
N ALA A 283 -16.30 -8.69 17.50
CA ALA A 283 -16.59 -8.82 16.07
C ALA A 283 -18.10 -8.88 15.86
N THR A 284 -18.64 -8.16 14.86
CA THR A 284 -20.09 -8.14 14.63
C THR A 284 -20.45 -7.99 13.16
N ASP A 285 -21.51 -8.66 12.75
CA ASP A 285 -22.24 -8.49 11.49
C ASP A 285 -23.64 -7.90 11.72
N ASP A 286 -24.00 -7.62 12.97
CA ASP A 286 -25.24 -6.95 13.38
C ASP A 286 -25.10 -5.43 13.38
N ASP A 287 -26.21 -4.73 13.60
CA ASP A 287 -26.18 -3.27 13.79
C ASP A 287 -25.37 -2.90 15.03
N VAL A 288 -24.38 -2.03 14.83
CA VAL A 288 -23.45 -1.60 15.87
C VAL A 288 -24.14 -0.92 17.05
N ARG A 289 -25.27 -0.21 16.83
CA ARG A 289 -26.05 0.43 17.89
C ARG A 289 -26.62 -0.59 18.86
N GLY A 290 -27.14 -1.70 18.33
CA GLY A 290 -27.65 -2.81 19.17
C GLY A 290 -26.55 -3.48 19.98
N VAL A 291 -25.41 -3.74 19.34
CA VAL A 291 -24.24 -4.38 19.97
C VAL A 291 -23.64 -3.51 21.10
N LEU A 292 -23.63 -2.20 20.93
CA LEU A 292 -23.05 -1.24 21.87
C LEU A 292 -24.10 -0.59 22.82
N HIS A 293 -25.33 -1.06 22.82
CA HIS A 293 -26.39 -0.50 23.70
C HIS A 293 -25.97 -0.44 25.18
N ASN A 294 -25.26 -1.45 25.66
CA ASN A 294 -24.72 -1.53 27.02
C ASN A 294 -23.21 -1.34 27.07
N PHE A 295 -22.68 -0.48 26.20
CA PHE A 295 -21.24 -0.23 26.15
C PHE A 295 -20.74 0.41 27.46
N SER A 296 -19.75 -0.24 28.07
CA SER A 296 -19.02 0.31 29.22
C SER A 296 -17.59 0.66 28.78
N PRO A 297 -17.06 1.85 29.11
CA PRO A 297 -15.69 2.20 28.84
C PRO A 297 -14.70 1.13 29.35
N GLY A 298 -13.76 0.72 28.49
CA GLY A 298 -12.78 -0.33 28.82
C GLY A 298 -13.26 -1.77 28.61
N ALA A 299 -14.55 -1.99 28.34
CA ALA A 299 -15.08 -3.33 28.08
C ALA A 299 -14.59 -3.92 26.74
N ILE A 300 -14.34 -3.08 25.75
CA ILE A 300 -13.92 -3.45 24.41
C ILE A 300 -12.73 -2.57 24.05
N GLN A 301 -11.71 -3.14 23.44
CA GLN A 301 -10.54 -2.40 22.94
C GLN A 301 -10.50 -2.33 21.41
N VAL A 302 -11.07 -3.34 20.74
CA VAL A 302 -11.19 -3.40 19.29
C VAL A 302 -12.60 -3.79 18.90
N LEU A 303 -13.23 -3.01 18.02
CA LEU A 303 -14.49 -3.33 17.37
C LEU A 303 -14.24 -3.62 15.88
N LEU A 304 -14.51 -4.84 15.43
CA LEU A 304 -14.50 -5.23 14.02
C LEU A 304 -15.94 -5.35 13.53
N SER A 305 -16.37 -4.49 12.63
CA SER A 305 -17.75 -4.48 12.12
C SER A 305 -17.80 -4.80 10.64
N PHE A 306 -18.63 -5.78 10.27
CA PHE A 306 -18.99 -6.05 8.88
C PHE A 306 -19.92 -4.95 8.33
N ARG A 307 -20.79 -4.40 9.18
CA ARG A 307 -21.72 -3.32 8.84
C ARG A 307 -21.08 -1.95 9.07
N LYS A 308 -21.61 -0.95 8.36
CA LYS A 308 -21.18 0.44 8.51
C LYS A 308 -21.37 0.91 9.96
N ILE A 309 -20.33 1.51 10.51
CA ILE A 309 -20.36 2.14 11.83
C ILE A 309 -20.83 3.59 11.66
N PRO A 310 -21.96 4.00 12.28
CA PRO A 310 -22.43 5.37 12.23
C PRO A 310 -21.41 6.37 12.78
N SER A 311 -21.38 7.61 12.24
CA SER A 311 -20.37 8.61 12.59
C SER A 311 -20.40 9.03 14.06
N ASP A 312 -21.59 9.08 14.67
CA ASP A 312 -21.76 9.33 16.10
C ASP A 312 -21.13 8.22 16.95
N MET A 313 -21.28 6.96 16.52
CA MET A 313 -20.67 5.81 17.19
C MET A 313 -19.16 5.80 17.02
N ARG A 314 -18.63 6.15 15.82
CA ARG A 314 -17.17 6.30 15.61
C ARG A 314 -16.58 7.34 16.57
N SER A 315 -17.23 8.50 16.69
CA SER A 315 -16.80 9.56 17.60
C SER A 315 -16.83 9.14 19.06
N MET A 316 -17.84 8.34 19.47
CA MET A 316 -17.92 7.77 20.81
C MET A 316 -16.77 6.76 21.04
N LEU A 317 -16.53 5.85 20.11
CA LEU A 317 -15.47 4.85 20.20
C LEU A 317 -14.09 5.52 20.29
N ASP A 318 -13.83 6.55 19.45
CA ASP A 318 -12.60 7.33 19.48
C ASP A 318 -12.38 8.02 20.85
N LYS A 319 -13.44 8.60 21.42
CA LYS A 319 -13.39 9.24 22.75
C LYS A 319 -13.02 8.25 23.87
N HIS A 320 -13.40 7.00 23.71
CA HIS A 320 -13.12 5.93 24.67
C HIS A 320 -11.90 5.08 24.31
N HIS A 321 -11.11 5.51 23.32
CA HIS A 321 -9.91 4.80 22.84
C HIS A 321 -10.19 3.36 22.43
N VAL A 322 -11.37 3.09 21.83
CA VAL A 322 -11.68 1.81 21.18
C VAL A 322 -11.28 1.88 19.72
N MET A 323 -10.33 1.06 19.31
CA MET A 323 -10.01 0.96 17.89
C MET A 323 -11.17 0.31 17.15
N TRP A 324 -11.70 0.97 16.13
CA TRP A 324 -12.78 0.44 15.32
C TRP A 324 -12.30 0.19 13.87
N ILE A 325 -12.81 -0.89 13.29
CA ILE A 325 -12.54 -1.33 11.93
C ILE A 325 -13.90 -1.54 11.24
N ASP A 326 -14.18 -0.72 10.25
CA ASP A 326 -15.42 -0.71 9.47
C ASP A 326 -15.15 -1.29 8.08
N ILE A 327 -15.61 -2.52 7.85
CA ILE A 327 -15.38 -3.22 6.58
C ILE A 327 -16.24 -2.62 5.47
N ALA A 328 -17.46 -2.20 5.78
CA ALA A 328 -18.39 -1.65 4.79
C ALA A 328 -17.89 -0.34 4.18
N ASP A 329 -17.35 0.55 5.01
CA ASP A 329 -16.79 1.84 4.55
C ASP A 329 -15.30 1.77 4.25
N LYS A 330 -14.66 0.59 4.39
CA LYS A 330 -13.20 0.42 4.25
C LYS A 330 -12.40 1.41 5.11
N ALA A 331 -12.88 1.71 6.31
CA ALA A 331 -12.32 2.70 7.21
C ALA A 331 -11.95 2.10 8.57
N GLN A 332 -11.00 2.72 9.26
CA GLN A 332 -10.66 2.36 10.64
C GLN A 332 -10.24 3.60 11.43
N SER A 333 -10.23 3.51 12.77
CA SER A 333 -9.81 4.60 13.64
C SER A 333 -8.39 5.08 13.33
N GLN A 334 -8.13 6.37 13.59
CA GLN A 334 -6.78 6.93 13.37
C GLN A 334 -5.78 6.43 14.41
N PHE A 335 -6.22 6.19 15.64
CA PHE A 335 -5.34 5.59 16.62
C PHE A 335 -5.32 4.06 16.47
N SER A 336 -4.26 3.42 16.92
CA SER A 336 -4.09 1.97 16.89
C SER A 336 -3.68 1.43 18.25
N ASN A 337 -3.98 0.16 18.45
CA ASN A 337 -3.44 -0.65 19.52
C ASN A 337 -2.95 -1.99 18.95
N ASP A 338 -2.14 -2.70 19.74
CA ASP A 338 -1.48 -3.94 19.28
C ASP A 338 -2.48 -4.96 18.72
N LEU A 339 -3.61 -5.19 19.42
CA LEU A 339 -4.62 -6.13 18.95
C LEU A 339 -5.28 -5.69 17.65
N GLY A 340 -5.65 -4.43 17.53
CA GLY A 340 -6.30 -3.92 16.32
C GLY A 340 -5.39 -3.92 15.11
N ASP A 341 -4.10 -3.71 15.31
CA ASP A 341 -3.10 -3.84 14.24
C ASP A 341 -2.98 -5.28 13.76
N GLU A 342 -2.97 -6.27 14.68
CA GLU A 342 -2.97 -7.68 14.32
C GLU A 342 -4.28 -8.10 13.61
N VAL A 343 -5.43 -7.61 14.07
CA VAL A 343 -6.72 -7.82 13.40
C VAL A 343 -6.69 -7.27 11.97
N SER A 344 -6.26 -6.01 11.81
CA SER A 344 -6.15 -5.38 10.48
C SER A 344 -5.18 -6.13 9.57
N LEU A 345 -4.05 -6.60 10.12
CA LEU A 345 -3.06 -7.36 9.36
C LEU A 345 -3.61 -8.73 8.93
N PHE A 346 -4.37 -9.39 9.81
CA PHE A 346 -5.00 -10.67 9.48
C PHE A 346 -6.07 -10.50 8.39
N MET A 347 -6.94 -9.50 8.51
CA MET A 347 -8.00 -9.21 7.52
C MET A 347 -7.42 -8.94 6.13
N LYS A 348 -6.25 -8.32 6.03
CA LYS A 348 -5.54 -8.10 4.76
C LYS A 348 -5.17 -9.40 4.02
N ARG A 349 -5.02 -10.53 4.71
CA ARG A 349 -4.78 -11.85 4.08
C ARG A 349 -5.94 -12.29 3.19
N TYR A 350 -7.16 -11.88 3.55
CA TYR A 350 -8.39 -12.13 2.80
C TYR A 350 -8.76 -10.97 1.86
N GLY A 351 -7.85 -10.05 1.64
CA GLY A 351 -8.08 -8.89 0.77
C GLY A 351 -8.97 -7.80 1.39
N VAL A 352 -9.34 -7.93 2.68
CA VAL A 352 -10.10 -6.90 3.39
C VAL A 352 -9.13 -5.84 3.92
N ARG A 353 -9.22 -4.65 3.35
CA ARG A 353 -8.32 -3.53 3.65
C ARG A 353 -9.11 -2.31 4.09
N THR A 354 -8.60 -1.61 5.10
CA THR A 354 -9.21 -0.40 5.66
C THR A 354 -8.17 0.72 5.76
N LEU A 355 -8.63 1.97 5.74
CA LEU A 355 -7.80 3.19 5.76
C LEU A 355 -7.98 3.95 7.06
N ARG A 356 -6.92 4.59 7.55
CA ARG A 356 -6.92 5.39 8.78
C ARG A 356 -7.12 6.87 8.54
N SER A 357 -6.73 7.39 7.38
CA SER A 357 -6.73 8.82 7.11
C SER A 357 -7.40 9.15 5.77
N SER A 358 -7.57 10.45 5.55
CA SER A 358 -8.01 11.01 4.28
C SER A 358 -6.85 11.30 3.32
N TRP A 359 -5.66 10.77 3.57
CA TRP A 359 -4.53 10.95 2.64
C TRP A 359 -4.88 10.40 1.27
N THR A 360 -4.78 11.24 0.25
CA THR A 360 -4.98 10.85 -1.14
C THR A 360 -3.70 11.11 -1.91
N ALA A 361 -3.26 10.15 -2.73
CA ALA A 361 -2.28 10.43 -3.76
C ALA A 361 -2.84 11.53 -4.68
N VAL A 362 -2.02 12.51 -5.05
CA VAL A 362 -2.47 13.56 -5.96
C VAL A 362 -2.61 12.95 -7.34
N ALA A 363 -3.86 12.83 -7.82
CA ALA A 363 -4.10 12.51 -9.22
C ALA A 363 -3.35 13.50 -10.11
N PRO A 364 -2.81 13.08 -11.25
CA PRO A 364 -2.18 13.99 -12.19
C PRO A 364 -3.21 15.06 -12.57
N THR A 365 -3.02 16.30 -12.12
CA THR A 365 -3.85 17.41 -12.59
C THR A 365 -3.44 17.70 -14.03
N GLU A 366 -4.42 17.76 -14.93
CA GLU A 366 -4.26 18.16 -16.35
C GLU A 366 -3.65 19.57 -16.52
N SER A 367 -3.40 20.31 -15.43
CA SER A 367 -2.98 21.70 -15.43
C SER A 367 -1.48 21.95 -15.70
N THR A 368 -0.68 20.93 -15.95
CA THR A 368 0.75 21.11 -16.31
C THR A 368 1.03 21.03 -17.80
N GLU A 369 0.06 20.71 -18.64
CA GLU A 369 0.27 20.73 -20.10
C GLU A 369 0.33 22.15 -20.70
N ASN A 370 -0.30 23.13 -20.05
CA ASN A 370 -0.35 24.51 -20.58
C ASN A 370 0.82 25.41 -20.14
N GLY A 371 1.58 25.05 -19.10
CA GLY A 371 2.66 25.90 -18.57
C GLY A 371 4.02 25.76 -19.30
N ILE A 372 4.20 24.72 -20.09
CA ILE A 372 5.50 24.46 -20.77
C ILE A 372 5.51 24.93 -22.22
N ARG A 373 4.35 25.22 -22.83
CA ARG A 373 4.29 25.72 -24.19
C ARG A 373 4.54 27.22 -24.35
N GLU A 374 4.46 28.03 -23.29
CA GLU A 374 4.66 29.48 -23.37
C GLU A 374 6.09 29.96 -23.06
N SER A 375 6.99 29.10 -22.61
CA SER A 375 8.38 29.50 -22.31
C SER A 375 9.44 29.02 -23.31
N ALA A 376 9.02 28.50 -24.45
CA ALA A 376 9.91 27.99 -25.50
C ALA A 376 9.61 28.60 -26.92
N LEU A 377 9.30 29.88 -26.95
CA LEU A 377 9.32 30.70 -28.19
C LEU A 377 10.26 31.89 -27.99
#